data_a64599e739259907e476b3f5910f3a71
#
_entry.id   a64599e739259907e476b3f5910f3a71
#
_cell.length_a   1.000
_cell.length_b   1.000
_cell.length_c   1.000
_cell.angle_alpha   90.00
_cell.angle_beta   90.00
_cell.angle_gamma   90.00
#
_symmetry.space_group_name_H-M   'P 1'
#
loop_
_entity.id
_entity.type
_entity.pdbx_description
1 polymer ?
#
loop_
_entity_poly.entity_id
_entity_poly.type
_entity_poly.pdbx_seq_one_letter_code
_entity_poly.pdbx_strand_id
1 'polypeptide(L)'
;MGLLDGKVALITGATRGIGKAVALKFASEGADVAFTYLNSYEAAERTVREIEAYGVKAKAYVSNAGDFAQAHDVVKDVQAEFGRIDILVNN
;
A
#
# COMPACT_ATOMS: atom_id res chain seq x y z
N MET A 1 -16.92 -10.75 3.77
CA MET A 1 -17.22 -9.31 3.85
C MET A 1 -16.32 -8.64 4.88
N GLY A 2 -15.58 -7.65 4.48
CA GLY A 2 -14.61 -7.02 5.35
C GLY A 2 -15.05 -5.66 5.85
N LEU A 3 -14.46 -5.22 6.97
CA LEU A 3 -14.74 -3.92 7.55
C LEU A 3 -14.30 -2.76 6.66
N LEU A 4 -13.35 -3.02 5.75
CA LEU A 4 -12.75 -1.98 4.91
C LEU A 4 -13.10 -2.12 3.44
N ASP A 5 -14.17 -2.83 3.13
CA ASP A 5 -14.60 -3.00 1.74
C ASP A 5 -14.77 -1.64 1.07
N GLY A 6 -14.15 -1.48 -0.09
CA GLY A 6 -14.23 -0.25 -0.86
C GLY A 6 -13.31 0.87 -0.39
N LYS A 7 -12.54 0.65 0.67
CA LYS A 7 -11.58 1.64 1.15
C LYS A 7 -10.24 1.47 0.47
N VAL A 8 -9.46 2.53 0.44
CA VAL A 8 -8.10 2.53 -0.11
C VAL A 8 -7.13 2.95 0.98
N ALA A 9 -6.12 2.12 1.23
CA ALA A 9 -5.08 2.41 2.21
C ALA A 9 -3.75 2.64 1.53
N LEU A 10 -3.01 3.62 1.98
CA LEU A 10 -1.63 3.86 1.58
C LEU A 10 -0.74 3.64 2.79
N ILE A 11 0.23 2.73 2.66
CA ILE A 11 1.10 2.35 3.77
C ILE A 11 2.54 2.58 3.34
N THR A 12 3.30 3.34 4.11
CA THR A 12 4.71 3.53 3.80
C THR A 12 5.51 2.36 4.37
N GLY A 13 6.40 1.78 3.54
CA GLY A 13 7.30 0.72 3.98
C GLY A 13 6.62 -0.60 4.31
N ALA A 14 5.97 -1.25 3.35
CA ALA A 14 5.18 -2.45 3.59
C ALA A 14 5.78 -3.75 3.08
N THR A 15 7.09 -3.79 2.79
CA THR A 15 7.68 -5.03 2.27
C THR A 15 8.03 -6.04 3.36
N ARG A 16 8.06 -5.62 4.60
CA ARG A 16 8.37 -6.49 5.73
C ARG A 16 7.89 -5.88 7.04
N GLY A 17 7.99 -6.66 8.12
CA GLY A 17 7.71 -6.19 9.46
C GLY A 17 6.28 -5.74 9.68
N ILE A 18 6.13 -4.71 10.50
CA ILE A 18 4.81 -4.21 10.89
C ILE A 18 4.05 -3.66 9.69
N GLY A 19 4.73 -2.95 8.79
CA GLY A 19 4.07 -2.40 7.61
C GLY A 19 3.44 -3.46 6.73
N LYS A 20 4.16 -4.57 6.52
CA LYS A 20 3.61 -5.69 5.74
C LYS A 20 2.43 -6.33 6.45
N ALA A 21 2.54 -6.53 7.77
CA ALA A 21 1.44 -7.12 8.55
C ALA A 21 0.18 -6.26 8.47
N VAL A 22 0.33 -4.94 8.57
CA VAL A 22 -0.79 -4.00 8.44
C VAL A 22 -1.40 -4.08 7.05
N ALA A 23 -0.56 -4.11 6.01
CA ALA A 23 -1.05 -4.19 4.64
C ALA A 23 -1.89 -5.45 4.41
N LEU A 24 -1.40 -6.59 4.88
CA LEU A 24 -2.12 -7.86 4.73
C LEU A 24 -3.41 -7.87 5.54
N LYS A 25 -3.40 -7.30 6.74
CA LYS A 25 -4.60 -7.21 7.55
C LYS A 25 -5.66 -6.34 6.87
N PHE A 26 -5.26 -5.19 6.33
CA PHE A 26 -6.20 -4.32 5.62
C PHE A 26 -6.76 -5.02 4.39
N ALA A 27 -5.92 -5.72 3.64
CA ALA A 27 -6.37 -6.49 2.48
C ALA A 27 -7.39 -7.56 2.89
N SER A 28 -7.14 -8.24 4.01
CA SER A 28 -8.06 -9.27 4.50
C SER A 28 -9.42 -8.69 4.89
N GLU A 29 -9.48 -7.38 5.18
CA GLU A 29 -10.71 -6.68 5.51
C GLU A 29 -11.34 -5.99 4.29
N GLY A 30 -10.81 -6.23 3.10
CA GLY A 30 -11.43 -5.75 1.86
C GLY A 30 -10.87 -4.45 1.32
N ALA A 31 -9.84 -3.88 1.93
CA ALA A 31 -9.24 -2.64 1.42
C ALA A 31 -8.34 -2.90 0.24
N ASP A 32 -8.37 -2.00 -0.74
CA ASP A 32 -7.32 -1.93 -1.74
C ASP A 32 -6.10 -1.28 -1.09
N VAL A 33 -4.92 -1.73 -1.44
CA VAL A 33 -3.70 -1.30 -0.75
C VAL A 33 -2.65 -0.80 -1.72
N ALA A 34 -2.21 0.43 -1.52
CA ALA A 34 -1.01 0.97 -2.13
C ALA A 34 0.07 1.04 -1.05
N PHE A 35 1.31 0.78 -1.40
CA PHE A 35 2.38 0.89 -0.41
C PHE A 35 3.67 1.34 -1.06
N THR A 36 4.59 1.84 -0.24
CA THR A 36 5.88 2.29 -0.73
C THR A 36 6.98 1.33 -0.31
N TYR A 37 8.05 1.32 -1.09
CA TYR A 37 9.27 0.60 -0.77
C TYR A 37 10.47 1.37 -1.31
N LEU A 38 11.65 1.09 -0.79
CA LEU A 38 12.84 1.83 -1.21
C LEU A 38 13.76 0.99 -2.11
N ASN A 39 14.11 -0.22 -1.68
CA ASN A 39 15.15 -1.00 -2.35
C ASN A 39 14.73 -2.35 -2.89
N SER A 40 13.82 -3.02 -2.25
CA SER A 40 13.58 -4.45 -2.50
C SER A 40 12.44 -4.66 -3.48
N TYR A 41 12.72 -4.48 -4.77
CA TYR A 41 11.71 -4.67 -5.80
C TYR A 41 11.07 -6.08 -5.72
N GLU A 42 11.89 -7.11 -5.52
CA GLU A 42 11.37 -8.47 -5.46
C GLU A 42 10.47 -8.68 -4.25
N ALA A 43 10.82 -8.10 -3.11
CA ALA A 43 9.99 -8.17 -1.91
C ALA A 43 8.68 -7.40 -2.13
N ALA A 44 8.73 -6.27 -2.82
CA ALA A 44 7.55 -5.49 -3.14
C ALA A 44 6.61 -6.28 -4.05
N GLU A 45 7.14 -6.91 -5.08
CA GLU A 45 6.35 -7.74 -5.99
C GLU A 45 5.67 -8.91 -5.25
N ARG A 46 6.39 -9.54 -4.35
CA ARG A 46 5.87 -10.63 -3.54
C ARG A 46 4.73 -10.15 -2.64
N THR A 47 4.92 -8.98 -2.03
CA THR A 47 3.89 -8.39 -1.18
C THR A 47 2.64 -8.04 -1.98
N VAL A 48 2.81 -7.50 -3.19
CA VAL A 48 1.67 -7.21 -4.07
C VAL A 48 0.86 -8.49 -4.32
N ARG A 49 1.53 -9.58 -4.65
CA ARG A 49 0.84 -10.84 -4.91
C ARG A 49 0.11 -11.36 -3.67
N GLU A 50 0.72 -11.22 -2.51
CA GLU A 50 0.09 -11.65 -1.25
C GLU A 50 -1.17 -10.83 -0.95
N ILE A 51 -1.13 -9.52 -1.21
CA ILE A 51 -2.29 -8.66 -1.03
C ILE A 51 -3.39 -9.02 -2.03
N GLU A 52 -3.01 -9.19 -3.29
CA GLU A 52 -3.98 -9.51 -4.34
C GLU A 52 -4.66 -10.85 -4.12
N ALA A 53 -4.04 -11.76 -3.37
CA ALA A 53 -4.63 -13.04 -3.05
C ALA A 53 -5.94 -12.89 -2.23
N TYR A 54 -6.14 -11.75 -1.59
CA TYR A 54 -7.38 -11.45 -0.89
C TYR A 54 -8.48 -10.91 -1.82
N GLY A 55 -8.19 -10.77 -3.11
CA GLY A 55 -9.19 -10.29 -4.06
C GLY A 55 -9.27 -8.77 -4.19
N VAL A 56 -8.31 -8.05 -3.63
CA VAL A 56 -8.28 -6.59 -3.69
C VAL A 56 -7.18 -6.11 -4.62
N LYS A 57 -7.20 -4.81 -4.96
CA LYS A 57 -6.17 -4.19 -5.79
C LYS A 57 -4.95 -3.85 -4.93
N ALA A 58 -3.77 -4.07 -5.49
CA ALA A 58 -2.52 -3.74 -4.81
C ALA A 58 -1.55 -3.11 -5.79
N LYS A 59 -0.80 -2.12 -5.33
CA LYS A 59 0.27 -1.53 -6.12
C LYS A 59 1.39 -1.03 -5.23
N ALA A 60 2.62 -1.26 -5.67
CA ALA A 60 3.82 -0.83 -4.95
C ALA A 60 4.44 0.37 -5.66
N TYR A 61 4.94 1.32 -4.89
CA TYR A 61 5.58 2.53 -5.40
C TYR A 61 6.95 2.69 -4.78
N VAL A 62 7.95 2.97 -5.60
CA VAL A 62 9.29 3.32 -5.10
C VAL A 62 9.23 4.72 -4.51
N SER A 63 9.60 4.86 -3.25
CA SER A 63 9.61 6.17 -2.62
C SER A 63 10.49 6.16 -1.38
N ASN A 64 11.34 7.18 -1.25
CA ASN A 64 12.08 7.43 -0.03
C ASN A 64 11.18 8.23 0.90
N ALA A 65 10.74 7.63 1.99
CA ALA A 65 9.81 8.25 2.93
C ALA A 65 10.36 9.52 3.59
N GLY A 66 11.69 9.70 3.57
CA GLY A 66 12.31 10.92 4.09
C GLY A 66 12.33 12.08 3.10
N ASP A 67 11.85 11.87 1.89
CA ASP A 67 11.84 12.89 0.84
C ASP A 67 10.42 13.38 0.62
N PHE A 68 10.14 14.64 1.01
CA PHE A 68 8.80 15.20 0.90
C PHE A 68 8.29 15.25 -0.54
N ALA A 69 9.15 15.51 -1.50
CA ALA A 69 8.73 15.59 -2.91
C ALA A 69 8.28 14.22 -3.39
N GLN A 70 9.03 13.15 -3.04
CA GLN A 70 8.65 11.80 -3.41
C GLN A 70 7.35 11.37 -2.72
N ALA A 71 7.20 11.71 -1.44
CA ALA A 71 5.99 11.38 -0.70
C ALA A 71 4.77 12.05 -1.34
N HIS A 72 4.91 13.31 -1.72
CA HIS A 72 3.83 14.05 -2.37
C HIS A 72 3.45 13.41 -3.71
N ASP A 73 4.45 13.02 -4.50
CA ASP A 73 4.22 12.38 -5.80
C ASP A 73 3.49 11.04 -5.63
N VAL A 74 3.84 10.26 -4.62
CA VAL A 74 3.17 8.98 -4.36
C VAL A 74 1.70 9.21 -4.03
N VAL A 75 1.39 10.19 -3.19
CA VAL A 75 0.00 10.50 -2.86
C VAL A 75 -0.80 10.83 -4.13
N LYS A 76 -0.23 11.67 -5.00
CA LYS A 76 -0.89 12.01 -6.26
C LYS A 76 -1.07 10.79 -7.15
N ASP A 77 -0.06 9.94 -7.24
CA ASP A 77 -0.12 8.74 -8.07
C ASP A 77 -1.17 7.76 -7.55
N VAL A 78 -1.25 7.59 -6.24
CA VAL A 78 -2.24 6.71 -5.63
C VAL A 78 -3.65 7.25 -5.87
N GLN A 79 -3.84 8.55 -5.72
CA GLN A 79 -5.15 9.14 -6.00
C GLN A 79 -5.56 8.98 -7.46
N ALA A 80 -4.60 9.08 -8.38
CA ALA A 80 -4.89 8.88 -9.80
C ALA A 80 -5.21 7.42 -10.11
N GLU A 81 -4.50 6.48 -9.49
CA GLU A 81 -4.63 5.06 -9.78
C GLU A 81 -5.83 4.43 -9.06
N PHE A 82 -6.08 4.82 -7.80
CA PHE A 82 -7.10 4.21 -6.95
C PHE A 82 -8.34 5.10 -6.78
N GLY A 83 -8.25 6.37 -7.14
CA GLY A 83 -9.37 7.31 -7.06
C GLY A 83 -9.52 8.00 -5.72
N ARG A 84 -8.94 7.47 -4.65
CA ARG A 84 -9.08 8.04 -3.31
C ARG A 84 -8.01 7.46 -2.38
N ILE A 85 -7.84 8.09 -1.24
CA ILE A 85 -7.07 7.53 -0.12
C ILE A 85 -7.91 7.74 1.12
N ASP A 86 -8.31 6.66 1.77
CA ASP A 86 -9.13 6.71 2.98
C ASP A 86 -8.29 6.57 4.24
N ILE A 87 -7.18 5.81 4.15
CA ILE A 87 -6.34 5.47 5.30
C ILE A 87 -4.89 5.69 4.90
N LEU A 88 -4.16 6.41 5.74
CA LEU A 88 -2.72 6.59 5.56
C LEU A 88 -2.01 6.03 6.78
N VAL A 89 -1.16 5.05 6.57
CA VAL A 89 -0.33 4.48 7.63
C VAL A 89 1.12 4.88 7.37
N ASN A 90 1.64 5.70 8.26
CA ASN A 90 3.02 6.16 8.17
C ASN A 90 3.88 5.27 9.07
N ASN A 91 4.48 4.28 8.45
CA ASN A 91 5.24 3.25 9.16
C ASN A 91 6.69 3.66 9.36
#